data_67400d8057d344ebc939d5116046662a
#
_entry.id   67400d8057d344ebc939d5116046662a
#
_cell.length_a   1.000
_cell.length_b   1.000
_cell.length_c   1.000
_cell.angle_alpha   90.00
_cell.angle_beta   90.00
_cell.angle_gamma   90.00
#
_symmetry.space_group_name_H-M   'P 1'
#
loop_
_entity.id
_entity.type
_entity.pdbx_description
1 polymer ?
#
loop_
_entity_poly.entity_id
_entity_poly.type
_entity_poly.pdbx_seq_one_letter_code
_entity_poly.pdbx_strand_id
1 'polypeptide(L)'
;MGDIRQILEMERENNRQIRLYRIDMYWIAFERSAFNLFSVCNVDNIVKIKDMKEEKNSMLIAIVKNGTPILYNPQFTILEKSENEILLGCRTTCRGFQHWKDSLVSLFTDNFYPTQDEKSHNIYHLNLDVLLN
;
A
#
# COMPACT_ATOMS: atom_id res chain seq x y z
N MET A 1 12.17 10.52 1.98
CA MET A 1 11.11 9.59 2.36
C MET A 1 10.10 9.48 1.22
N GLY A 2 9.37 8.40 1.15
CA GLY A 2 8.42 8.16 0.06
C GLY A 2 9.00 7.45 -1.15
N ASP A 3 10.27 7.05 -1.12
CA ASP A 3 10.86 6.25 -2.20
C ASP A 3 10.23 4.85 -2.18
N ILE A 4 9.58 4.48 -3.29
CA ILE A 4 8.87 3.21 -3.38
C ILE A 4 9.79 2.00 -3.18
N ARG A 5 11.04 2.10 -3.61
CA ARG A 5 11.98 0.99 -3.46
C ARG A 5 12.31 0.73 -2.00
N GLN A 6 12.48 1.79 -1.21
CA GLN A 6 12.70 1.68 0.22
C GLN A 6 11.46 1.16 0.94
N ILE A 7 10.29 1.61 0.52
CA ILE A 7 9.02 1.16 1.10
C ILE A 7 8.84 -0.33 0.87
N LEU A 8 9.06 -0.80 -0.35
CA LEU A 8 8.91 -2.22 -0.68
C LEU A 8 9.92 -3.08 0.08
N GLU A 9 11.14 -2.56 0.29
CA GLU A 9 12.14 -3.28 1.06
C GLU A 9 11.72 -3.40 2.53
N MET A 10 11.22 -2.33 3.13
CA MET A 10 10.70 -2.39 4.50
C MET A 10 9.53 -3.36 4.62
N GLU A 11 8.69 -3.43 3.58
CA GLU A 11 7.53 -4.32 3.60
C GLU A 11 7.90 -5.80 3.56
N ARG A 12 9.05 -6.15 3.02
CA ARG A 12 9.49 -7.54 3.01
C ARG A 12 9.69 -8.09 4.42
N GLU A 13 10.08 -7.24 5.35
CA GLU A 13 10.31 -7.62 6.74
C GLU A 13 9.14 -7.26 7.66
N ASN A 14 8.12 -6.61 7.11
CA ASN A 14 6.96 -6.22 7.89
C ASN A 14 6.18 -7.45 8.35
N ASN A 15 5.90 -7.51 9.63
CA ASN A 15 5.17 -8.63 10.21
C ASN A 15 3.78 -8.21 10.72
N ARG A 16 3.71 -7.18 11.57
CA ARG A 16 2.47 -6.79 12.23
C ARG A 16 2.21 -5.29 12.18
N GLN A 17 2.76 -4.61 11.19
CA GLN A 17 2.60 -3.17 11.06
C GLN A 17 1.82 -2.81 9.81
N ILE A 18 1.18 -1.65 9.86
CA ILE A 18 0.50 -1.05 8.72
C ILE A 18 1.05 0.35 8.57
N ARG A 19 1.74 0.59 7.46
CA ARG A 19 2.25 1.91 7.09
C ARG A 19 1.30 2.52 6.08
N LEU A 20 0.72 3.67 6.45
CA LEU A 20 -0.21 4.40 5.60
C LEU A 20 0.43 5.69 5.14
N TYR A 21 0.24 5.99 3.86
CA TYR A 21 0.74 7.21 3.24
C TYR A 21 -0.43 7.98 2.65
N ARG A 22 -0.45 9.29 2.88
CA ARG A 22 -1.52 10.13 2.36
C ARG A 22 -1.14 10.69 0.99
N ILE A 23 -1.95 10.39 -0.02
CA ILE A 23 -1.82 10.95 -1.36
C ILE A 23 -3.18 11.57 -1.70
N ASP A 24 -3.22 12.88 -1.87
CA ASP A 24 -4.47 13.64 -2.06
C ASP A 24 -5.42 13.38 -0.89
N MET A 25 -6.62 12.89 -1.17
CA MET A 25 -7.61 12.57 -0.14
C MET A 25 -7.58 11.11 0.29
N TYR A 26 -6.63 10.34 -0.23
CA TYR A 26 -6.57 8.90 0.00
C TYR A 26 -5.43 8.52 0.93
N TRP A 27 -5.67 7.47 1.70
CA TRP A 27 -4.61 6.78 2.44
C TRP A 27 -4.29 5.49 1.72
N ILE A 28 -3.01 5.25 1.47
CA ILE A 28 -2.57 4.06 0.74
C ILE A 28 -1.59 3.25 1.56
N ALA A 29 -1.62 1.93 1.35
CA ALA A 29 -0.71 0.98 1.96
C ALA A 29 -0.17 0.05 0.88
N PHE A 30 1.06 -0.43 1.07
CA PHE A 30 1.73 -1.29 0.11
C PHE A 30 1.98 -2.67 0.69
N GLU A 31 1.93 -3.69 -0.16
CA GLU A 31 2.36 -5.06 0.12
C GLU A 31 1.79 -5.61 1.43
N ARG A 32 2.63 -5.97 2.38
CA ARG A 32 2.19 -6.57 3.65
C ARG A 32 1.35 -5.63 4.49
N SER A 33 1.62 -4.33 4.43
CA SER A 33 0.75 -3.34 5.08
C SER A 33 -0.64 -3.36 4.48
N ALA A 34 -0.74 -3.47 3.14
CA ALA A 34 -2.02 -3.60 2.45
C ALA A 34 -2.76 -4.86 2.88
N PHE A 35 -2.05 -5.97 2.98
CA PHE A 35 -2.64 -7.24 3.42
C PHE A 35 -3.12 -7.18 4.86
N ASN A 36 -2.31 -6.62 5.76
CA ASN A 36 -2.69 -6.49 7.17
C ASN A 36 -3.94 -5.62 7.32
N LEU A 37 -3.97 -4.52 6.57
CA LEU A 37 -5.13 -3.63 6.58
C LEU A 37 -6.38 -4.33 6.05
N PHE A 38 -6.27 -5.00 4.92
CA PHE A 38 -7.38 -5.74 4.30
C PHE A 38 -7.90 -6.86 5.21
N SER A 39 -7.01 -7.52 5.94
CA SER A 39 -7.39 -8.64 6.81
C SER A 39 -8.23 -8.21 8.01
N VAL A 40 -8.14 -6.95 8.42
CA VAL A 40 -8.79 -6.45 9.64
C VAL A 40 -9.90 -5.45 9.31
N CYS A 41 -9.76 -4.68 8.24
CA CYS A 41 -10.69 -3.62 7.87
C CYS A 41 -11.23 -3.80 6.47
N ASN A 42 -12.35 -3.11 6.20
CA ASN A 42 -12.82 -2.94 4.82
C ASN A 42 -11.97 -1.90 4.12
N VAL A 43 -11.54 -2.21 2.91
CA VAL A 43 -10.73 -1.34 2.07
C VAL A 43 -11.49 -1.02 0.80
N ASP A 44 -11.47 0.23 0.36
CA ASP A 44 -12.22 0.66 -0.83
C ASP A 44 -11.70 -0.01 -2.09
N ASN A 45 -10.39 -0.06 -2.25
CA ASN A 45 -9.78 -0.65 -3.44
C ASN A 45 -8.49 -1.38 -3.09
N ILE A 46 -8.33 -2.56 -3.69
CA ILE A 46 -7.08 -3.32 -3.69
C ILE A 46 -6.66 -3.47 -5.14
N VAL A 47 -5.43 -3.06 -5.45
CA VAL A 47 -4.89 -3.11 -6.79
C VAL A 47 -3.54 -3.81 -6.79
N LYS A 48 -3.36 -4.74 -7.69
CA LYS A 48 -2.06 -5.39 -7.94
C LYS A 48 -1.53 -4.89 -9.27
N ILE A 49 -0.42 -4.20 -9.23
CA ILE A 49 0.18 -3.59 -10.41
C ILE A 49 1.39 -4.39 -10.83
N LYS A 50 1.48 -4.67 -12.12
CA LYS A 50 2.61 -5.37 -12.69
C LYS A 50 3.25 -4.48 -13.74
N ASP A 51 4.56 -4.31 -13.64
CA ASP A 51 5.33 -3.56 -14.64
C ASP A 51 5.41 -4.40 -15.91
N MET A 52 5.05 -3.81 -17.04
CA MET A 52 5.11 -4.50 -18.32
C MET A 52 6.53 -4.85 -18.74
N LYS A 53 7.53 -4.14 -18.23
CA LYS A 53 8.94 -4.39 -18.54
C LYS A 53 9.55 -5.48 -17.66
N GLU A 54 9.04 -5.65 -16.45
CA GLU A 54 9.53 -6.63 -15.48
C GLU A 54 8.35 -7.47 -14.98
N GLU A 55 7.96 -8.47 -15.75
CA GLU A 55 6.80 -9.29 -15.45
C GLU A 55 6.84 -10.00 -14.09
N LYS A 56 8.03 -10.12 -13.50
CA LYS A 56 8.21 -10.85 -12.25
C LYS A 56 7.87 -10.04 -11.01
N ASN A 57 7.82 -8.71 -11.13
CA ASN A 57 7.61 -7.83 -9.98
C ASN A 57 6.22 -7.21 -10.01
N SER A 58 5.38 -7.64 -9.10
CA SER A 58 4.08 -7.01 -8.89
C SER A 58 4.06 -6.30 -7.55
N MET A 59 3.23 -5.27 -7.45
CA MET A 59 3.09 -4.47 -6.24
C MET A 59 1.63 -4.36 -5.86
N LEU A 60 1.32 -4.66 -4.61
CA LEU A 60 -0.02 -4.53 -4.07
C LEU A 60 -0.21 -3.16 -3.42
N ILE A 61 -1.34 -2.54 -3.70
CA ILE A 61 -1.72 -1.27 -3.12
C ILE A 61 -3.14 -1.36 -2.59
N ALA A 62 -3.32 -0.98 -1.33
CA ALA A 62 -4.64 -0.77 -0.74
C ALA A 62 -4.92 0.72 -0.71
N ILE A 63 -6.11 1.11 -1.12
CA ILE A 63 -6.51 2.52 -1.20
C ILE A 63 -7.77 2.71 -0.37
N VAL A 64 -7.72 3.66 0.57
CA VAL A 64 -8.83 3.98 1.48
C VAL A 64 -9.13 5.47 1.38
N LYS A 65 -10.41 5.80 1.16
CA LYS A 65 -10.85 7.19 1.05
C LYS A 65 -10.91 7.90 2.39
N ASN A 66 -11.37 7.21 3.43
CA ASN A 66 -11.55 7.81 4.73
C ASN A 66 -10.75 7.00 5.76
N GLY A 67 -9.72 7.62 6.32
CA GLY A 67 -8.87 6.98 7.32
C GLY A 67 -9.45 6.97 8.73
N THR A 68 -10.52 7.71 8.99
CA THR A 68 -11.08 7.84 10.34
C THR A 68 -11.49 6.49 10.96
N PRO A 69 -12.23 5.62 10.24
CA PRO A 69 -12.59 4.32 10.81
C PRO A 69 -11.38 3.45 11.13
N ILE A 70 -10.29 3.61 10.37
CA ILE A 70 -9.06 2.84 10.62
C ILE A 70 -8.45 3.25 11.94
N LEU A 71 -8.38 4.56 12.21
CA LEU A 71 -7.77 5.08 13.43
C LEU A 71 -8.52 4.67 14.70
N TYR A 72 -9.83 4.43 14.60
CA TYR A 72 -10.64 4.03 15.73
C TYR A 72 -10.83 2.52 15.85
N ASN A 73 -10.21 1.74 14.99
CA ASN A 73 -10.31 0.28 15.05
C ASN A 73 -9.54 -0.25 16.26
N PRO A 74 -10.20 -1.00 17.17
CA PRO A 74 -9.54 -1.50 18.38
C PRO A 74 -8.43 -2.53 18.12
N GLN A 75 -8.36 -3.08 16.91
CA GLN A 75 -7.27 -4.00 16.53
C GLN A 75 -5.96 -3.30 16.25
N PHE A 76 -5.98 -1.96 16.15
CA PHE A 76 -4.79 -1.18 15.80
C PHE A 76 -4.34 -0.31 16.96
N THR A 77 -3.03 -0.16 17.07
CA THR A 77 -2.39 0.81 17.97
C THR A 77 -1.66 1.82 17.12
N ILE A 78 -1.89 3.10 17.36
CA ILE A 78 -1.17 4.15 16.64
C ILE A 78 0.23 4.26 17.23
N LEU A 79 1.25 3.92 16.43
CA LEU A 79 2.65 3.98 16.84
C LEU A 79 3.28 5.33 16.49
N GLU A 80 2.98 5.83 15.29
CA GLU A 80 3.44 7.13 14.83
C GLU A 80 2.36 7.75 13.96
N LYS A 81 2.24 9.07 14.01
CA LYS A 81 1.28 9.80 13.20
C LYS A 81 1.82 11.16 12.83
N SER A 82 1.79 11.46 11.54
CA SER A 82 2.09 12.78 11.00
C SER A 82 1.01 13.16 9.99
N GLU A 83 1.17 14.30 9.35
CA GLU A 83 0.19 14.78 8.37
C GLU A 83 0.03 13.81 7.21
N ASN A 84 1.14 13.24 6.73
CA ASN A 84 1.18 12.43 5.51
C ASN A 84 1.50 10.96 5.73
N GLU A 85 1.78 10.55 6.96
CA GLU A 85 2.16 9.18 7.26
C GLU A 85 1.59 8.74 8.60
N ILE A 86 1.12 7.50 8.65
CA ILE A 86 0.63 6.87 9.88
C ILE A 86 1.24 5.48 9.97
N LEU A 87 1.81 5.15 11.12
CA LEU A 87 2.28 3.81 11.42
C LEU A 87 1.39 3.20 12.48
N LEU A 88 0.76 2.09 12.14
CA LEU A 88 -0.09 1.34 13.05
C LEU A 88 0.55 0.01 13.42
N GLY A 89 0.37 -0.42 14.67
CA GLY A 89 0.62 -1.78 15.08
C GLY A 89 -0.66 -2.57 15.00
N CYS A 90 -0.60 -3.79 14.48
CA CYS A 90 -1.75 -4.68 14.39
C CYS A 90 -1.67 -5.70 15.52
N ARG A 91 -2.76 -5.87 16.28
CA ARG A 91 -2.80 -6.83 17.40
C ARG A 91 -2.83 -8.27 16.91
N THR A 92 -3.36 -8.49 15.71
CA THR A 92 -3.49 -9.80 15.12
C THR A 92 -2.37 -10.05 14.11
N THR A 93 -1.79 -11.24 14.13
CA THR A 93 -0.85 -11.67 13.09
C THR A 93 -1.65 -12.16 11.90
N CYS A 94 -1.45 -11.54 10.74
CA CYS A 94 -2.11 -11.92 9.50
C CYS A 94 -1.20 -12.87 8.72
N ARG A 95 -1.74 -14.02 8.32
CA ARG A 95 -0.99 -15.04 7.58
C ARG A 95 -1.60 -15.24 6.20
N GLY A 96 -0.76 -15.70 5.27
CA GLY A 96 -1.22 -16.03 3.92
C GLY A 96 -1.02 -14.91 2.92
N PHE A 97 -0.12 -13.97 3.18
CA PHE A 97 0.11 -12.83 2.29
C PHE A 97 0.43 -13.26 0.87
N GLN A 98 1.40 -14.18 0.70
CA GLN A 98 1.83 -14.58 -0.65
C GLN A 98 0.71 -15.27 -1.42
N HIS A 99 -0.03 -16.16 -0.75
CA HIS A 99 -1.17 -16.84 -1.35
C HIS A 99 -2.25 -15.84 -1.78
N TRP A 100 -2.57 -14.88 -0.92
CA TRP A 100 -3.53 -13.84 -1.22
C TRP A 100 -3.07 -12.99 -2.40
N LYS A 101 -1.81 -12.56 -2.39
CA LYS A 101 -1.23 -11.76 -3.48
C LYS A 101 -1.31 -12.50 -4.80
N ASP A 102 -0.96 -13.79 -4.81
CA ASP A 102 -0.97 -14.61 -6.02
C ASP A 102 -2.38 -14.83 -6.57
N SER A 103 -3.39 -14.76 -5.72
CA SER A 103 -4.79 -14.96 -6.13
C SER A 103 -5.39 -13.73 -6.82
N LEU A 104 -4.76 -12.57 -6.70
CA LEU A 104 -5.29 -11.33 -7.26
C LEU A 104 -4.88 -11.15 -8.73
N VAL A 105 -5.79 -10.57 -9.51
CA VAL A 105 -5.52 -10.27 -10.92
C VAL A 105 -4.67 -9.01 -11.01
N SER A 106 -3.61 -9.08 -11.81
CA SER A 106 -2.70 -7.95 -12.01
C SER A 106 -3.22 -6.99 -13.07
N LEU A 107 -3.06 -5.69 -12.81
CA LEU A 107 -3.22 -4.67 -13.80
C LEU A 107 -1.85 -4.35 -14.39
N PHE A 108 -1.77 -4.39 -15.72
CA PHE A 108 -0.56 -3.99 -16.42
C PHE A 108 -0.69 -2.50 -16.78
N THR A 109 0.27 -1.71 -16.34
CA THR A 109 0.25 -0.28 -16.66
C THR A 109 1.66 0.27 -16.82
N ASP A 110 1.83 1.05 -17.89
CA ASP A 110 3.07 1.79 -18.14
C ASP A 110 3.03 3.19 -17.52
N ASN A 111 1.84 3.62 -17.08
CA ASN A 111 1.60 5.01 -16.68
C ASN A 111 1.51 5.16 -15.17
N PHE A 112 1.88 4.15 -14.42
CA PHE A 112 1.80 4.20 -12.95
C PHE A 112 2.78 5.24 -12.39
N TYR A 113 4.01 5.26 -12.93
CA TYR A 113 4.99 6.28 -12.60
C TYR A 113 4.93 7.40 -13.64
N PRO A 114 4.86 8.68 -13.22
CA PRO A 114 4.75 9.80 -14.17
C PRO A 114 5.95 9.94 -15.10
N THR A 115 7.14 9.52 -14.67
CA THR A 115 8.33 9.49 -15.51
C THR A 115 9.13 8.23 -15.19
N GLN A 116 10.03 7.85 -16.10
CA GLN A 116 10.93 6.71 -15.87
C GLN A 116 12.24 7.12 -15.20
N ASP A 117 12.35 8.37 -14.80
CA ASP A 117 13.51 8.89 -14.11
C ASP A 117 13.56 8.35 -12.67
N GLU A 118 14.74 8.03 -12.18
CA GLU A 118 14.92 7.54 -10.80
C GLU A 118 14.38 8.50 -9.75
N LYS A 119 14.36 9.79 -10.05
CA LYS A 119 13.82 10.81 -9.14
C LYS A 119 12.31 10.73 -8.99
N SER A 120 11.62 9.99 -9.86
CA SER A 120 10.16 9.89 -9.85
C SER A 120 9.63 8.66 -9.13
N HIS A 121 10.47 7.91 -8.44
CA HIS A 121 10.05 6.75 -7.66
C HIS A 121 9.45 7.13 -6.30
N ASN A 122 9.13 8.40 -6.11
CA ASN A 122 8.46 8.88 -4.92
C ASN A 122 6.97 8.60 -5.00
N ILE A 123 6.41 7.96 -3.97
CA ILE A 123 4.99 7.57 -3.95
C ILE A 123 4.04 8.76 -4.04
N TYR A 124 4.45 9.94 -3.58
CA TYR A 124 3.61 11.13 -3.62
C TYR A 124 3.42 11.66 -5.05
N HIS A 125 4.15 11.13 -6.01
CA HIS A 125 3.99 11.45 -7.42
C HIS A 125 3.20 10.38 -8.19
N LEU A 126 2.67 9.37 -7.51
CA LEU A 126 1.90 8.30 -8.15
C LEU A 126 0.59 8.85 -8.73
N ASN A 127 0.22 8.31 -9.88
CA ASN A 127 -1.03 8.67 -10.54
C ASN A 127 -2.14 7.71 -10.09
N LEU A 128 -2.84 8.08 -9.02
CA LEU A 128 -3.92 7.24 -8.48
C LEU A 128 -5.12 7.14 -9.41
N ASP A 129 -5.33 8.14 -10.28
CA ASP A 129 -6.48 8.12 -11.18
C ASP A 129 -6.43 6.93 -12.14
N VAL A 130 -5.23 6.49 -12.51
CA VAL A 130 -5.05 5.29 -13.33
C VAL A 130 -5.56 4.05 -12.63
N LEU A 131 -5.48 4.02 -11.30
CA LEU A 131 -5.84 2.86 -10.49
C LEU A 131 -7.31 2.84 -10.09
N LEU A 132 -7.96 4.02 -10.04
CA LEU A 132 -9.31 4.16 -9.51
C LEU A 132 -10.38 4.13 -10.59
N ASN A 133 -9.98 4.11 -11.85
CA ASN A 133 -10.93 4.01 -12.95
C ASN A 133 -11.18 2.54 -13.32
#